data_45772d00462072ea1996f56e359a8d40
#
_entry.id   45772d00462072ea1996f56e359a8d40
#
_cell.length_a   1.000
_cell.length_b   1.000
_cell.length_c   1.000
_cell.angle_alpha   90.00
_cell.angle_beta   90.00
_cell.angle_gamma   90.00
#
_symmetry.space_group_name_H-M   'P 1'
#
loop_
_entity.id
_entity.type
_entity.pdbx_description
1 polymer ?
#
loop_
_entity_poly.entity_id
_entity_poly.type
_entity_poly.pdbx_seq_one_letter_code
_entity_poly.pdbx_strand_id
1 'polypeptide(L)' 'MELNEFIVNFASQFDETDMDEFQANTKFKDLEEWSSLMALSIIAMIDEEYDVAIKGDDIRNSKTIEDLYNIIVERK' A
#
# COMPACT_ATOMS: atom_id res chain seq x y z
N MET A 1 1.90 4.37 14.34
CA MET A 1 1.71 4.43 12.89
C MET A 1 0.30 4.91 12.60
N GLU A 2 0.14 5.87 11.70
CA GLU A 2 -1.17 6.41 11.38
C GLU A 2 -1.58 6.06 9.96
N LEU A 3 -2.86 5.84 9.76
CA LEU A 3 -3.39 5.48 8.45
C LEU A 3 -3.10 6.54 7.39
N ASN A 4 -3.31 7.82 7.72
CA ASN A 4 -3.06 8.88 6.74
C ASN A 4 -1.59 8.95 6.31
N GLU A 5 -0.69 8.72 7.22
CA GLU A 5 0.74 8.67 6.90
C GLU A 5 1.03 7.51 5.97
N PHE A 6 0.42 6.36 6.24
CA PHE A 6 0.58 5.19 5.38
C PHE A 6 0.05 5.47 3.98
N ILE A 7 -1.10 6.13 3.88
CA ILE A 7 -1.69 6.48 2.58
C ILE A 7 -0.73 7.37 1.79
N VAL A 8 -0.12 8.35 2.44
CA VAL A 8 0.84 9.24 1.79
C VAL A 8 2.05 8.46 1.30
N ASN A 9 2.59 7.58 2.13
CA ASN A 9 3.76 6.77 1.75
C ASN A 9 3.41 5.81 0.61
N PHE A 10 2.21 5.24 0.66
CA PHE A 10 1.72 4.38 -0.40
C PHE A 10 1.62 5.15 -1.72
N ALA A 11 0.98 6.32 -1.67
CA ALA A 11 0.78 7.14 -2.86
C ALA A 11 2.09 7.63 -3.46
N SER A 12 3.11 7.84 -2.63
CA SER A 12 4.39 8.33 -3.10
C SER A 12 5.12 7.36 -4.02
N GLN A 13 4.69 6.11 -4.07
CA GLN A 13 5.26 5.11 -4.98
C GLN A 13 4.71 5.27 -6.39
N PHE A 14 3.65 6.03 -6.57
CA PHE A 14 2.98 6.21 -7.86
C PHE A 14 3.39 7.54 -8.47
N ASP A 15 3.79 7.53 -9.74
CA ASP A 15 4.28 8.72 -10.42
C ASP A 15 3.19 9.51 -11.13
N GLU A 16 2.16 8.83 -11.60
CA GLU A 16 1.17 9.44 -12.48
C GLU A 16 -0.25 9.46 -11.94
N THR A 17 -0.47 8.87 -10.76
CA THR A 17 -1.80 8.84 -10.14
C THR A 17 -1.90 10.00 -9.16
N ASP A 18 -2.99 10.76 -9.26
CA ASP A 18 -3.21 11.92 -8.37
C ASP A 18 -3.42 11.49 -6.93
N MET A 19 -2.92 12.31 -6.00
CA MET A 19 -3.09 12.06 -4.57
C MET A 19 -4.55 11.92 -4.17
N ASP A 20 -5.44 12.60 -4.86
CA ASP A 20 -6.87 12.56 -4.57
C ASP A 20 -7.48 11.16 -4.73
N GLU A 21 -6.82 10.30 -5.48
CA GLU A 21 -7.31 8.95 -5.69
C GLU A 21 -6.93 7.99 -4.58
N PHE A 22 -6.08 8.43 -3.64
CA PHE A 22 -5.59 7.58 -2.57
C PHE A 22 -6.31 7.87 -1.27
N GLN A 23 -7.24 6.98 -0.91
CA GLN A 23 -8.00 7.07 0.32
C GLN A 23 -8.01 5.70 0.99
N ALA A 24 -8.50 5.64 2.23
CA ALA A 24 -8.51 4.39 2.97
C ALA A 24 -9.24 3.28 2.21
N ASN A 25 -10.35 3.62 1.55
CA ASN A 25 -11.17 2.65 0.84
C ASN A 25 -10.79 2.48 -0.63
N THR A 26 -9.66 3.05 -1.05
CA THR A 26 -9.23 2.91 -2.45
C THR A 26 -8.87 1.47 -2.75
N LYS A 27 -9.47 0.94 -3.79
CA LYS A 27 -9.14 -0.40 -4.29
C LYS A 27 -7.89 -0.28 -5.17
N PHE A 28 -6.75 -0.34 -4.55
CA PHE A 28 -5.49 0.03 -5.21
C PHE A 28 -5.14 -0.86 -6.39
N LYS A 29 -5.61 -2.11 -6.40
CA LYS A 29 -5.32 -3.01 -7.51
C LYS A 29 -6.10 -2.66 -8.77
N ASP A 30 -7.10 -1.80 -8.65
CA ASP A 30 -7.87 -1.31 -9.80
C ASP A 30 -7.27 -0.05 -10.42
N LEU A 31 -6.25 0.53 -9.78
CA LEU A 31 -5.60 1.72 -10.32
C LEU A 31 -4.87 1.39 -11.61
N GLU A 32 -4.91 2.30 -12.56
CA GLU A 32 -4.29 2.13 -13.87
C GLU A 32 -2.80 1.83 -13.77
N GLU A 33 -2.15 2.49 -12.85
CA GLU A 33 -0.70 2.39 -12.66
C GLU A 33 -0.29 1.10 -11.93
N TRP A 34 -1.24 0.36 -11.41
CA TRP A 34 -0.93 -0.86 -10.64
C TRP A 34 -0.33 -1.95 -11.54
N SER A 35 0.71 -2.58 -11.04
CA SER A 35 1.39 -3.66 -11.77
C SER A 35 2.16 -4.51 -10.76
N SER A 36 2.74 -5.61 -11.22
CA SER A 36 3.58 -6.44 -10.36
C SER A 36 4.79 -5.69 -9.84
N LEU A 37 5.34 -4.80 -10.67
CA LEU A 37 6.45 -3.95 -10.25
C LEU A 37 6.02 -3.00 -9.14
N MET A 38 4.82 -2.45 -9.27
CA MET A 38 4.30 -1.56 -8.24
C MET A 38 4.10 -2.31 -6.93
N ALA A 39 3.62 -3.56 -7.01
CA ALA A 39 3.46 -4.39 -5.81
C ALA A 39 4.79 -4.59 -5.09
N LEU A 40 5.86 -4.82 -5.86
CA LEU A 40 7.19 -4.97 -5.27
C LEU A 40 7.66 -3.68 -4.61
N SER A 41 7.38 -2.54 -5.24
CA SER A 41 7.73 -1.24 -4.67
C SER A 41 7.02 -1.00 -3.34
N ILE A 42 5.75 -1.39 -3.26
CA ILE A 42 4.97 -1.25 -2.03
C ILE A 42 5.54 -2.15 -0.94
N ILE A 43 5.88 -3.39 -1.28
CA ILE A 43 6.48 -4.32 -0.33
C ILE A 43 7.79 -3.75 0.23
N ALA A 44 8.62 -3.21 -0.65
CA ALA A 44 9.89 -2.63 -0.25
C ALA A 44 9.70 -1.40 0.63
N MET A 45 8.73 -0.55 0.27
CA MET A 45 8.44 0.65 1.06
C MET A 45 8.00 0.28 2.48
N ILE A 46 7.14 -0.72 2.60
CA ILE A 46 6.64 -1.15 3.91
C ILE A 46 7.77 -1.70 4.77
N ASP A 47 8.67 -2.45 4.16
CA ASP A 47 9.83 -2.99 4.88
C ASP A 47 10.73 -1.85 5.37
N GLU A 48 11.01 -0.88 4.52
CA GLU A 48 11.89 0.24 4.86
C GLU A 48 11.28 1.20 5.87
N GLU A 49 10.02 1.55 5.70
CA GLU A 49 9.38 2.58 6.52
C GLU A 49 8.79 2.05 7.82
N TYR A 50 8.37 0.81 7.83
CA TYR A 50 7.64 0.26 8.97
C TYR A 50 8.30 -0.97 9.57
N ASP A 51 9.37 -1.45 8.95
CA ASP A 51 10.11 -2.62 9.43
C ASP A 51 9.19 -3.85 9.53
N VAL A 52 8.30 -4.01 8.56
CA VAL A 52 7.38 -5.13 8.48
C VAL A 52 7.56 -5.81 7.13
N ALA A 53 7.80 -7.12 7.14
CA ALA A 53 7.93 -7.89 5.91
C ALA A 53 6.57 -8.44 5.51
N ILE A 54 6.02 -7.96 4.39
CA ILE A 54 4.81 -8.54 3.82
C ILE A 54 5.16 -9.27 2.52
N LYS A 55 4.24 -10.11 2.08
CA LYS A 55 4.43 -10.93 0.88
C LYS A 55 3.33 -10.66 -0.13
N GLY A 56 3.52 -11.20 -1.34
CA GLY A 56 2.53 -11.07 -2.39
C GLY A 56 1.13 -11.55 -1.98
N ASP A 57 1.06 -12.59 -1.15
CA ASP A 57 -0.22 -13.10 -0.67
C ASP A 57 -0.96 -12.06 0.17
N ASP A 58 -0.23 -11.28 0.94
CA ASP A 58 -0.85 -10.23 1.76
C ASP A 58 -1.50 -9.18 0.88
N ILE A 59 -0.84 -8.84 -0.21
CA ILE A 59 -1.37 -7.88 -1.18
C ILE A 59 -2.59 -8.45 -1.88
N ARG A 60 -2.52 -9.72 -2.29
CA ARG A 60 -3.66 -10.38 -2.94
C ARG A 60 -4.88 -10.43 -2.05
N ASN A 61 -4.68 -10.61 -0.75
CA ASN A 61 -5.78 -10.71 0.21
C ASN A 61 -6.32 -9.35 0.64
N SER A 62 -5.66 -8.27 0.26
CA SER A 62 -6.10 -6.91 0.59
C SER A 62 -6.85 -6.33 -0.60
N LYS A 63 -8.01 -5.73 -0.34
CA LYS A 63 -8.78 -5.06 -1.38
C LYS A 63 -8.52 -3.57 -1.40
N THR A 64 -8.36 -2.97 -0.23
CA THR A 64 -8.18 -1.53 -0.07
C THR A 64 -6.87 -1.24 0.62
N ILE A 65 -6.47 0.04 0.56
CA ILE A 65 -5.26 0.48 1.26
C ILE A 65 -5.40 0.24 2.76
N GLU A 66 -6.60 0.46 3.30
CA GLU A 66 -6.85 0.22 4.72
C GLU A 66 -6.70 -1.26 5.09
N ASP A 67 -7.11 -2.16 4.21
CA ASP A 67 -6.94 -3.59 4.45
C ASP A 67 -5.46 -3.93 4.62
N LEU A 68 -4.63 -3.38 3.74
CA LEU A 68 -3.19 -3.62 3.81
C LEU A 68 -2.60 -2.99 5.08
N TYR A 69 -3.06 -1.79 5.41
CA TYR A 69 -2.64 -1.12 6.63
C TYR A 69 -2.93 -1.99 7.87
N ASN A 70 -4.11 -2.58 7.92
CA ASN A 70 -4.50 -3.42 9.06
C ASN A 70 -3.60 -4.64 9.21
N ILE A 71 -3.16 -5.22 8.09
CA ILE A 71 -2.23 -6.34 8.12
C ILE A 71 -0.90 -5.90 8.73
N ILE A 72 -0.42 -4.73 8.34
CA ILE A 72 0.84 -4.18 8.85
C ILE A 72 0.75 -3.94 10.35
N VAL A 73 -0.35 -3.34 10.80
CA VAL A 73 -0.56 -3.05 12.21
C VAL A 73 -0.56 -4.34 13.04
N GLU A 74 -1.18 -5.39 12.52
CA GLU A 74 -1.23 -6.67 13.21
C GLU A 74 0.14 -7.31 13.37
N ARG A 75 1.04 -7.06 12.43
CA ARG A 75 2.38 -7.65 12.44
C ARG A 75 3.39 -6.82 13.19
N LYS A 76 3.05 -5.60 13.51
CA LYS A 76 3.90 -4.77 14.33
C LYS A 76 3.68 -5.06 15.83
#